data_2d744994efbffcc11d2b536ee5ba898a
#
_entry.id   2d744994efbffcc11d2b536ee5ba898a
#
_cell.length_a   1.000
_cell.length_b   1.000
_cell.length_c   1.000
_cell.angle_alpha   90.00
_cell.angle_beta   90.00
_cell.angle_gamma   90.00
#
_symmetry.space_group_name_H-M   'P 1'
#
loop_
_entity.id
_entity.type
_entity.pdbx_description
1 polymer ?
#
loop_
_entity_poly.entity_id
_entity_poly.type
_entity_poly.pdbx_seq_one_letter_code
_entity_poly.pdbx_strand_id
1 'polypeptide(L)'
;GQAAVLLSMIAFGYGLAGTAGWAAGKGFDPSAFMLLAGFSFSLAMLYLAAAMLVGTLARNRWQALTIAVAVWFFTIIAWPPLLIAVLGMLPYMWIKPAVSVLTLLNPAEISRLFAIVKLGGGSVLGPEYYDWVKWIREPSGTFGYIAVSAVWILGASGLSVWLWERGRKHA
;
A
#
# COMPACT_ATOMS: atom_id res chain seq x y z
N GLY A 1 -13.58 6.88 15.57
CA GLY A 1 -12.49 7.77 15.40
C GLY A 1 -12.11 8.03 13.95
N GLN A 2 -10.89 8.53 13.72
CA GLN A 2 -10.40 8.97 12.40
C GLN A 2 -10.46 7.87 11.31
N ALA A 3 -10.18 6.62 11.67
CA ALA A 3 -10.33 5.49 10.74
C ALA A 3 -11.75 5.39 10.19
N ALA A 4 -12.76 5.45 11.04
CA ALA A 4 -14.15 5.36 10.61
C ALA A 4 -14.55 6.49 9.63
N VAL A 5 -14.08 7.72 9.89
CA VAL A 5 -14.35 8.87 9.02
C VAL A 5 -13.69 8.67 7.64
N LEU A 6 -12.39 8.29 7.60
CA LEU A 6 -11.68 8.03 6.35
C LEU A 6 -12.36 6.91 5.55
N LEU A 7 -12.71 5.82 6.20
CA LEU A 7 -13.35 4.68 5.54
C LEU A 7 -14.74 5.05 5.03
N SER A 8 -15.51 5.85 5.79
CA SER A 8 -16.80 6.37 5.33
C SER A 8 -16.66 7.28 4.13
N MET A 9 -15.66 8.15 4.09
CA MET A 9 -15.39 9.02 2.94
C MET A 9 -15.01 8.23 1.69
N ILE A 10 -14.17 7.20 1.84
CA ILE A 10 -13.79 6.31 0.74
C ILE A 10 -15.03 5.55 0.24
N ALA A 11 -15.80 4.94 1.15
CA ALA A 11 -17.02 4.20 0.80
C ALA A 11 -18.05 5.10 0.10
N PHE A 12 -18.24 6.33 0.57
CA PHE A 12 -19.13 7.30 -0.05
C PHE A 12 -18.66 7.73 -1.43
N GLY A 13 -17.36 8.04 -1.59
CA GLY A 13 -16.76 8.40 -2.87
C GLY A 13 -16.90 7.28 -3.92
N TYR A 14 -16.57 6.05 -3.52
CA TYR A 14 -16.76 4.88 -4.38
C TYR A 14 -18.24 4.58 -4.63
N GLY A 15 -19.13 4.76 -3.65
CA GLY A 15 -20.57 4.63 -3.83
C GLY A 15 -21.10 5.58 -4.91
N LEU A 16 -20.73 6.86 -4.85
CA LEU A 16 -21.11 7.85 -5.86
C LEU A 16 -20.51 7.53 -7.24
N ALA A 17 -19.22 7.19 -7.31
CA ALA A 17 -18.57 6.85 -8.57
C ALA A 17 -19.17 5.57 -9.20
N GLY A 18 -19.52 4.57 -8.38
CA GLY A 18 -20.16 3.35 -8.83
C GLY A 18 -21.56 3.57 -9.39
N THR A 19 -22.38 4.36 -8.70
CA THR A 19 -23.73 4.71 -9.19
C THR A 19 -23.68 5.53 -10.47
N ALA A 20 -22.75 6.49 -10.56
CA ALA A 20 -22.54 7.27 -11.78
C ALA A 20 -22.05 6.41 -12.95
N GLY A 21 -21.10 5.50 -12.71
CA GLY A 21 -20.60 4.56 -13.71
C GLY A 21 -21.68 3.61 -14.23
N TRP A 22 -22.48 3.08 -13.31
CA TRP A 22 -23.63 2.22 -13.66
C TRP A 22 -24.68 2.99 -14.50
N ALA A 23 -25.04 4.20 -14.08
CA ALA A 23 -25.98 5.04 -14.79
C ALA A 23 -25.51 5.46 -16.17
N ALA A 24 -24.20 5.65 -16.36
CA ALA A 24 -23.60 5.99 -17.65
C ALA A 24 -23.64 4.83 -18.66
N GLY A 25 -23.83 3.59 -18.24
CA GLY A 25 -24.00 2.42 -19.10
C GLY A 25 -22.80 2.05 -19.98
N LYS A 26 -21.66 2.69 -19.81
CA LYS A 26 -20.47 2.51 -20.65
C LYS A 26 -19.48 1.58 -19.97
N GLY A 27 -19.60 0.26 -20.21
CA GLY A 27 -18.53 -0.70 -19.87
C GLY A 27 -18.13 -0.73 -18.39
N PHE A 28 -19.05 -0.44 -17.49
CA PHE A 28 -18.80 -0.52 -16.06
C PHE A 28 -18.58 -1.99 -15.66
N ASP A 29 -17.37 -2.29 -15.22
CA ASP A 29 -17.02 -3.60 -14.66
C ASP A 29 -17.08 -3.54 -13.13
N PRO A 30 -18.11 -4.13 -12.51
CA PRO A 30 -18.26 -4.15 -11.06
C PRO A 30 -17.09 -4.84 -10.35
N SER A 31 -16.46 -5.84 -10.97
CA SER A 31 -15.36 -6.59 -10.37
C SER A 31 -14.09 -5.74 -10.27
N ALA A 32 -13.73 -5.05 -11.35
CA ALA A 32 -12.61 -4.11 -11.35
C ALA A 32 -12.84 -2.95 -10.38
N PHE A 33 -14.07 -2.45 -10.31
CA PHE A 33 -14.45 -1.39 -9.39
C PHE A 33 -14.32 -1.82 -7.92
N MET A 34 -14.82 -2.99 -7.55
CA MET A 34 -14.67 -3.56 -6.20
C MET A 34 -13.21 -3.80 -5.83
N LEU A 35 -12.39 -4.25 -6.79
CA LEU A 35 -10.95 -4.40 -6.59
C LEU A 35 -10.28 -3.05 -6.28
N LEU A 36 -10.57 -2.02 -7.07
CA LEU A 36 -10.04 -0.67 -6.83
C LEU A 36 -10.46 -0.12 -5.46
N ALA A 37 -11.72 -0.30 -5.09
CA ALA A 37 -12.21 0.10 -3.77
C ALA A 37 -11.45 -0.65 -2.65
N GLY A 38 -11.26 -1.95 -2.77
CA GLY A 38 -10.53 -2.77 -1.82
C GLY A 38 -9.06 -2.33 -1.66
N PHE A 39 -8.38 -2.01 -2.77
CA PHE A 39 -7.00 -1.48 -2.72
C PHE A 39 -6.93 -0.10 -2.07
N SER A 40 -7.85 0.79 -2.42
CA SER A 40 -7.90 2.13 -1.82
C SER A 40 -8.13 2.04 -0.31
N PHE A 41 -8.99 1.12 0.11
CA PHE A 41 -9.24 0.84 1.52
C PHE A 41 -7.98 0.31 2.24
N SER A 42 -7.31 -0.68 1.64
CA SER A 42 -6.07 -1.26 2.17
C SER A 42 -4.97 -0.20 2.31
N LEU A 43 -4.76 0.63 1.27
CA LEU A 43 -3.79 1.73 1.28
C LEU A 43 -4.13 2.78 2.34
N ALA A 44 -5.40 3.16 2.48
CA ALA A 44 -5.83 4.12 3.49
C ALA A 44 -5.55 3.63 4.91
N MET A 45 -5.83 2.35 5.19
CA MET A 45 -5.52 1.75 6.50
C MET A 45 -4.03 1.68 6.76
N LEU A 46 -3.23 1.37 5.75
CA LEU A 46 -1.78 1.32 5.84
C LEU A 46 -1.18 2.70 6.16
N TYR A 47 -1.60 3.75 5.44
CA TYR A 47 -1.12 5.12 5.72
C TYR A 47 -1.66 5.67 7.02
N LEU A 48 -2.86 5.26 7.45
CA LEU A 48 -3.36 5.59 8.78
C LEU A 48 -2.48 4.97 9.88
N ALA A 49 -2.10 3.70 9.75
CA ALA A 49 -1.19 3.04 10.68
C ALA A 49 0.20 3.71 10.71
N ALA A 50 0.74 4.06 9.52
CA ALA A 50 1.98 4.81 9.41
C ALA A 50 1.88 6.21 10.05
N ALA A 51 0.77 6.91 9.85
CA ALA A 51 0.53 8.22 10.44
C ALA A 51 0.42 8.16 11.97
N MET A 52 -0.19 7.10 12.52
CA MET A 52 -0.19 6.86 13.97
C MET A 52 1.22 6.68 14.52
N LEU A 53 2.05 5.89 13.82
CA LEU A 53 3.44 5.68 14.21
C LEU A 53 4.25 6.98 14.13
N VAL A 54 4.13 7.73 13.05
CA VAL A 54 4.78 9.05 12.90
C VAL A 54 4.32 10.02 14.00
N GLY A 55 3.02 10.02 14.33
CA GLY A 55 2.46 10.86 15.38
C GLY A 55 3.03 10.56 16.77
N THR A 56 3.41 9.30 17.06
CA THR A 56 4.04 8.94 18.33
C THR A 56 5.54 9.29 18.39
N LEU A 57 6.21 9.36 17.23
CA LEU A 57 7.63 9.71 17.14
C LEU A 57 7.89 11.21 17.05
N ALA A 58 6.92 11.97 16.56
CA ALA A 58 7.06 13.41 16.34
C ALA A 58 6.89 14.21 17.64
N ARG A 59 7.74 15.22 17.83
CA ARG A 59 7.71 16.12 18.99
C ARG A 59 6.64 17.23 18.88
N ASN A 60 6.24 17.57 17.67
CA ASN A 60 5.23 18.59 17.40
C ASN A 60 4.48 18.28 16.11
N ARG A 61 3.33 18.97 15.91
CA ARG A 61 2.43 18.74 14.76
C ARG A 61 3.09 19.02 13.40
N TRP A 62 3.99 20.00 13.31
CA TRP A 62 4.68 20.34 12.06
C TRP A 62 5.68 19.25 11.66
N GLN A 63 6.43 18.75 12.64
CA GLN A 63 7.33 17.62 12.43
C GLN A 63 6.55 16.36 12.01
N ALA A 64 5.42 16.06 12.65
CA ALA A 64 4.56 14.93 12.27
C ALA A 64 4.11 15.04 10.83
N LEU A 65 3.63 16.23 10.41
CA LEU A 65 3.18 16.47 9.04
C LEU A 65 4.33 16.30 8.03
N THR A 66 5.49 16.89 8.31
CA THR A 66 6.66 16.80 7.43
C THR A 66 7.12 15.35 7.26
N ILE A 67 7.21 14.58 8.35
CA ILE A 67 7.60 13.16 8.28
C ILE A 67 6.54 12.35 7.54
N ALA A 68 5.26 12.58 7.79
CA ALA A 68 4.18 11.86 7.09
C ALA A 68 4.22 12.10 5.58
N VAL A 69 4.43 13.34 5.15
CA VAL A 69 4.58 13.69 3.72
C VAL A 69 5.84 13.07 3.14
N ALA A 70 6.97 13.08 3.88
CA ALA A 70 8.21 12.46 3.43
C ALA A 70 8.06 10.92 3.27
N VAL A 71 7.40 10.25 4.21
CA VAL A 71 7.10 8.81 4.13
C VAL A 71 6.22 8.50 2.91
N TRP A 72 5.16 9.27 2.72
CA TRP A 72 4.28 9.12 1.56
C TRP A 72 5.04 9.34 0.23
N PHE A 73 5.81 10.42 0.12
CA PHE A 73 6.62 10.73 -1.06
C PHE A 73 7.61 9.61 -1.36
N PHE A 74 8.32 9.14 -0.34
CA PHE A 74 9.32 8.09 -0.48
C PHE A 74 8.70 6.76 -0.93
N THR A 75 7.60 6.34 -0.31
CA THR A 75 6.98 5.03 -0.58
C THR A 75 6.26 4.97 -1.92
N ILE A 76 5.70 6.08 -2.41
CA ILE A 76 4.93 6.09 -3.68
C ILE A 76 5.74 6.63 -4.84
N ILE A 77 6.46 7.74 -4.65
CA ILE A 77 7.10 8.46 -5.76
C ILE A 77 8.57 8.06 -5.92
N ALA A 78 9.33 8.08 -4.82
CA ALA A 78 10.77 7.82 -4.88
C ALA A 78 11.12 6.33 -5.01
N TRP A 79 10.27 5.44 -4.51
CA TRP A 79 10.53 4.00 -4.47
C TRP A 79 10.69 3.35 -5.85
N PRO A 80 9.80 3.54 -6.85
CA PRO A 80 9.94 2.90 -8.14
C PRO A 80 11.25 3.28 -8.87
N PRO A 81 11.65 4.56 -9.00
CA PRO A 81 12.93 4.89 -9.62
C PRO A 81 14.13 4.40 -8.81
N LEU A 82 14.05 4.40 -7.48
CA LEU A 82 15.09 3.83 -6.62
C LEU A 82 15.25 2.33 -6.87
N LEU A 83 14.15 1.61 -6.98
CA LEU A 83 14.13 0.18 -7.27
C LEU A 83 14.82 -0.10 -8.63
N ILE A 84 14.48 0.65 -9.68
CA ILE A 84 15.12 0.54 -10.99
C ILE A 84 16.62 0.82 -10.89
N ALA A 85 17.02 1.86 -10.17
CA ALA A 85 18.43 2.20 -10.00
C ALA A 85 19.21 1.09 -9.27
N VAL A 86 18.65 0.54 -8.18
CA VAL A 86 19.28 -0.56 -7.42
C VAL A 86 19.40 -1.81 -8.29
N LEU A 87 18.34 -2.19 -9.01
CA LEU A 87 18.36 -3.37 -9.86
C LEU A 87 19.37 -3.24 -11.01
N GLY A 88 19.56 -2.04 -11.56
CA GLY A 88 20.54 -1.77 -12.60
C GLY A 88 22.00 -1.90 -12.14
N MET A 89 22.26 -1.88 -10.84
CA MET A 89 23.60 -2.05 -10.25
C MET A 89 23.90 -3.51 -9.86
N LEU A 90 22.90 -4.38 -9.83
CA LEU A 90 23.05 -5.75 -9.35
C LEU A 90 23.40 -6.73 -10.47
N PRO A 91 24.25 -7.75 -10.19
CA PRO A 91 24.43 -8.88 -11.09
C PRO A 91 23.10 -9.61 -11.30
N TYR A 92 22.91 -10.17 -12.50
CA TYR A 92 21.66 -10.81 -12.93
C TYR A 92 21.09 -11.82 -11.93
N MET A 93 21.96 -12.62 -11.31
CA MET A 93 21.55 -13.62 -10.30
C MET A 93 20.87 -13.03 -9.06
N TRP A 94 21.14 -11.77 -8.74
CA TRP A 94 20.59 -11.08 -7.56
C TRP A 94 19.32 -10.26 -7.87
N ILE A 95 18.95 -10.08 -9.13
CA ILE A 95 17.82 -9.25 -9.52
C ILE A 95 16.51 -9.82 -8.93
N LYS A 96 16.21 -11.10 -9.13
CA LYS A 96 14.98 -11.73 -8.63
C LYS A 96 14.84 -11.66 -7.10
N PRO A 97 15.83 -12.10 -6.30
CA PRO A 97 15.71 -11.98 -4.84
C PRO A 97 15.64 -10.53 -4.38
N ALA A 98 16.37 -9.61 -5.02
CA ALA A 98 16.31 -8.18 -4.69
C ALA A 98 14.93 -7.57 -4.96
N VAL A 99 14.32 -7.85 -6.12
CA VAL A 99 12.94 -7.43 -6.43
C VAL A 99 11.99 -7.92 -5.34
N SER A 100 12.10 -9.19 -4.95
CA SER A 100 11.21 -9.78 -3.94
C SER A 100 11.36 -9.08 -2.57
N VAL A 101 12.58 -8.90 -2.11
CA VAL A 101 12.85 -8.24 -0.82
C VAL A 101 12.40 -6.78 -0.85
N LEU A 102 12.79 -6.03 -1.89
CA LEU A 102 12.44 -4.61 -2.00
C LEU A 102 10.94 -4.38 -2.14
N THR A 103 10.25 -5.26 -2.86
CA THR A 103 8.78 -5.21 -2.96
C THR A 103 8.11 -5.46 -1.60
N LEU A 104 8.61 -6.44 -0.82
CA LEU A 104 8.06 -6.74 0.52
C LEU A 104 8.36 -5.64 1.54
N LEU A 105 9.46 -4.91 1.38
CA LEU A 105 9.82 -3.79 2.26
C LEU A 105 8.91 -2.57 2.11
N ASN A 106 8.27 -2.41 0.95
CA ASN A 106 7.36 -1.30 0.72
C ASN A 106 5.93 -1.81 0.50
N PRO A 107 5.05 -1.71 1.51
CA PRO A 107 3.67 -2.19 1.40
C PRO A 107 2.83 -1.41 0.38
N ALA A 108 3.18 -0.16 0.07
CA ALA A 108 2.54 0.59 -1.00
C ALA A 108 2.91 0.01 -2.38
N GLU A 109 4.14 -0.45 -2.55
CA GLU A 109 4.60 -1.11 -3.78
C GLU A 109 3.88 -2.44 -4.01
N ILE A 110 3.72 -3.27 -2.97
CA ILE A 110 2.93 -4.50 -3.06
C ILE A 110 1.50 -4.19 -3.48
N SER A 111 0.87 -3.18 -2.87
CA SER A 111 -0.50 -2.77 -3.20
C SER A 111 -0.59 -2.31 -4.66
N ARG A 112 0.39 -1.54 -5.14
CA ARG A 112 0.48 -1.08 -6.52
C ARG A 112 0.60 -2.24 -7.50
N LEU A 113 1.54 -3.16 -7.27
CA LEU A 113 1.75 -4.34 -8.12
C LEU A 113 0.50 -5.21 -8.17
N PHE A 114 -0.11 -5.44 -7.02
CA PHE A 114 -1.32 -6.24 -6.92
C PHE A 114 -2.47 -5.62 -7.72
N ALA A 115 -2.68 -4.30 -7.58
CA ALA A 115 -3.70 -3.56 -8.34
C ALA A 115 -3.45 -3.68 -9.85
N ILE A 116 -2.23 -3.39 -10.31
CA ILE A 116 -1.86 -3.46 -11.74
C ILE A 116 -2.14 -4.86 -12.30
N VAL A 117 -1.69 -5.91 -11.62
CA VAL A 117 -1.84 -7.30 -12.11
C VAL A 117 -3.30 -7.75 -12.13
N LYS A 118 -4.07 -7.46 -11.07
CA LYS A 118 -5.49 -7.83 -10.97
C LYS A 118 -6.38 -7.07 -11.95
N LEU A 119 -6.00 -5.85 -12.33
CA LEU A 119 -6.67 -5.06 -13.36
C LEU A 119 -6.22 -5.42 -14.79
N GLY A 120 -5.43 -6.47 -14.96
CA GLY A 120 -4.99 -6.95 -16.27
C GLY A 120 -3.70 -6.31 -16.81
N GLY A 121 -3.10 -5.35 -16.09
CA GLY A 121 -1.90 -4.62 -16.49
C GLY A 121 -0.58 -5.36 -16.25
N GLY A 122 -0.59 -6.64 -15.92
CA GLY A 122 0.62 -7.40 -15.60
C GLY A 122 1.68 -7.45 -16.71
N SER A 123 1.30 -7.22 -17.96
CA SER A 123 2.24 -7.13 -19.11
C SER A 123 3.07 -5.85 -19.15
N VAL A 124 2.67 -4.81 -18.42
CA VAL A 124 3.39 -3.54 -18.33
C VAL A 124 4.59 -3.65 -17.37
N LEU A 125 4.55 -4.65 -16.49
CA LEU A 125 5.65 -4.95 -15.58
C LEU A 125 6.75 -5.68 -16.34
N GLY A 126 8.01 -5.32 -16.08
CA GLY A 126 9.16 -5.96 -16.71
C GLY A 126 9.31 -7.46 -16.40
N PRO A 127 10.20 -8.17 -17.12
CA PRO A 127 10.43 -9.60 -16.94
C PRO A 127 10.86 -9.98 -15.52
N GLU A 128 11.42 -9.04 -14.77
CA GLU A 128 11.83 -9.20 -13.37
C GLU A 128 10.66 -9.50 -12.44
N TYR A 129 9.45 -9.06 -12.83
CA TYR A 129 8.22 -9.26 -12.07
C TYR A 129 7.41 -10.49 -12.50
N TYR A 130 7.91 -11.30 -13.44
CA TYR A 130 7.16 -12.43 -13.98
C TYR A 130 6.64 -13.39 -12.91
N ASP A 131 7.48 -13.75 -11.93
CA ASP A 131 7.10 -14.65 -10.84
C ASP A 131 6.04 -14.01 -9.91
N TRP A 132 6.14 -12.70 -9.69
CA TRP A 132 5.14 -11.93 -8.97
C TRP A 132 3.80 -11.88 -9.70
N VAL A 133 3.80 -11.61 -11.00
CA VAL A 133 2.60 -11.58 -11.83
C VAL A 133 1.89 -12.93 -11.80
N LYS A 134 2.64 -14.03 -11.95
CA LYS A 134 2.09 -15.38 -11.88
C LYS A 134 1.47 -15.65 -10.51
N TRP A 135 2.20 -15.38 -9.43
CA TRP A 135 1.73 -15.61 -8.08
C TRP A 135 0.49 -14.76 -7.73
N ILE A 136 0.47 -13.48 -8.10
CA ILE A 136 -0.67 -12.59 -7.85
C ILE A 136 -1.93 -13.05 -8.56
N ARG A 137 -1.83 -13.66 -9.75
CA ARG A 137 -2.99 -14.18 -10.49
C ARG A 137 -3.64 -15.37 -9.80
N GLU A 138 -2.88 -16.14 -9.05
CA GLU A 138 -3.38 -17.28 -8.27
C GLU A 138 -4.18 -16.81 -7.04
N PRO A 139 -5.11 -17.65 -6.51
CA PRO A 139 -5.79 -17.36 -5.24
C PRO A 139 -4.83 -17.16 -4.07
N SER A 140 -3.72 -17.90 -4.03
CA SER A 140 -2.65 -17.79 -3.03
C SER A 140 -2.06 -16.38 -2.97
N GLY A 141 -1.94 -15.69 -4.10
CA GLY A 141 -1.49 -14.31 -4.17
C GLY A 141 -2.42 -13.34 -3.45
N THR A 142 -3.74 -13.54 -3.57
CA THR A 142 -4.72 -12.69 -2.87
C THR A 142 -4.61 -12.86 -1.36
N PHE A 143 -4.51 -14.10 -0.86
CA PHE A 143 -4.30 -14.35 0.57
C PHE A 143 -2.96 -13.81 1.05
N GLY A 144 -1.90 -13.95 0.26
CA GLY A 144 -0.58 -13.40 0.58
C GLY A 144 -0.59 -11.87 0.67
N TYR A 145 -1.27 -11.18 -0.26
CA TYR A 145 -1.44 -9.74 -0.20
C TYR A 145 -2.14 -9.29 1.08
N ILE A 146 -3.25 -9.95 1.43
CA ILE A 146 -4.00 -9.64 2.66
C ILE A 146 -3.11 -9.88 3.89
N ALA A 147 -2.39 -11.00 3.94
CA ALA A 147 -1.51 -11.33 5.05
C ALA A 147 -0.39 -10.30 5.23
N VAL A 148 0.31 -9.93 4.15
CA VAL A 148 1.40 -8.94 4.20
C VAL A 148 0.86 -7.56 4.58
N SER A 149 -0.27 -7.14 4.01
CA SER A 149 -0.92 -5.88 4.38
C SER A 149 -1.32 -5.85 5.85
N ALA A 150 -1.89 -6.95 6.36
CA ALA A 150 -2.25 -7.08 7.78
C ALA A 150 -1.01 -7.00 8.68
N VAL A 151 0.09 -7.67 8.33
CA VAL A 151 1.35 -7.61 9.09
C VAL A 151 1.88 -6.17 9.18
N TRP A 152 1.87 -5.43 8.07
CA TRP A 152 2.31 -4.03 8.05
C TRP A 152 1.39 -3.12 8.89
N ILE A 153 0.07 -3.25 8.75
CA ILE A 153 -0.92 -2.44 9.47
C ILE A 153 -0.85 -2.74 10.97
N LEU A 154 -0.87 -4.02 11.35
CA LEU A 154 -0.82 -4.43 12.75
C LEU A 154 0.54 -4.14 13.37
N GLY A 155 1.63 -4.33 12.64
CA GLY A 155 2.99 -4.03 13.08
C GLY A 155 3.19 -2.54 13.36
N ALA A 156 2.79 -1.67 12.42
CA ALA A 156 2.90 -0.22 12.60
C ALA A 156 1.98 0.30 13.72
N SER A 157 0.73 -0.20 13.79
CA SER A 157 -0.21 0.17 14.85
C SER A 157 0.25 -0.32 16.22
N GLY A 158 0.70 -1.57 16.32
CA GLY A 158 1.20 -2.15 17.57
C GLY A 158 2.46 -1.44 18.07
N LEU A 159 3.39 -1.12 17.17
CA LEU A 159 4.59 -0.35 17.51
C LEU A 159 4.22 1.06 17.99
N SER A 160 3.24 1.70 17.36
CA SER A 160 2.73 3.00 17.76
C SER A 160 2.18 2.97 19.20
N VAL A 161 1.34 1.98 19.52
CA VAL A 161 0.77 1.82 20.87
C VAL A 161 1.88 1.57 21.89
N TRP A 162 2.81 0.66 21.59
CA TRP A 162 3.92 0.33 22.48
C TRP A 162 4.84 1.53 22.77
N LEU A 163 5.17 2.33 21.75
CA LEU A 163 5.97 3.55 21.93
C LEU A 163 5.23 4.58 22.80
N TRP A 164 3.92 4.74 22.58
CA TRP A 164 3.12 5.66 23.36
C TRP A 164 3.03 5.26 24.83
N GLU A 165 2.84 3.97 25.13
CA GLU A 165 2.82 3.46 26.51
C GLU A 165 4.17 3.65 27.22
N ARG A 166 5.29 3.46 26.50
CA ARG A 166 6.62 3.73 27.05
C ARG A 166 6.84 5.20 27.39
N GLY A 167 6.45 6.10 26.49
CA GLY A 167 6.54 7.54 26.72
C GLY A 167 5.78 7.99 27.96
N ARG A 168 4.62 7.42 28.24
CA ARG A 168 3.81 7.71 29.42
C ARG A 168 4.43 7.23 30.74
N LYS A 169 5.28 6.22 30.73
CA LYS A 169 5.94 5.70 31.93
C LYS A 169 7.14 6.53 32.38
N HIS A 170 7.62 7.41 31.54
CA HIS A 170 8.79 8.25 31.79
C HIS A 170 8.46 9.76 31.89
N ALA A 171 7.19 10.13 31.78
CA ALA A 171 6.64 11.47 32.01
C ALA A 171 5.91 11.55 33.36
#